data_68495111bbcc4485ca81025e692a04b6
#
_entry.id   68495111bbcc4485ca81025e692a04b6
#
_cell.length_a   1.000
_cell.length_b   1.000
_cell.length_c   1.000
_cell.angle_alpha   90.00
_cell.angle_beta   90.00
_cell.angle_gamma   90.00
#
_symmetry.space_group_name_H-M   'P 1'
#
loop_
_entity.id
_entity.type
_entity.pdbx_description
1 polymer ?
#
loop_
_entity_poly.entity_id
_entity_poly.type
_entity_poly.pdbx_seq_one_letter_code
_entity_poly.pdbx_strand_id
1 'polypeptide(L)'
;MKIRLIAFAFLLGGTLGCNAFHRGSDTTVQNQPTVVQVDNQGFLDMTVYAARSSERIRLGIATGNSKTNFNIPSVLVSGLTPLRFVADPIGGRRASVSEEITVAPGDTVVLTIPPV
;
A
#
# COMPACT_ATOMS: atom_id res chain seq x y z
N MET A 1 -59.92 -2.30 -4.60
CA MET A 1 -59.66 -2.24 -3.28
C MET A 1 -58.59 -3.15 -2.87
N LYS A 2 -58.83 -4.29 -2.90
CA LYS A 2 -57.87 -5.23 -2.47
C LYS A 2 -56.57 -5.04 -3.14
N ILE A 3 -56.59 -4.55 -4.16
CA ILE A 3 -55.38 -4.41 -4.90
C ILE A 3 -54.36 -3.70 -4.18
N ARG A 4 -54.70 -2.72 -3.59
CA ARG A 4 -53.71 -1.95 -3.00
C ARG A 4 -52.74 -2.73 -2.20
N LEU A 5 -53.12 -3.60 -1.62
CA LEU A 5 -52.27 -4.25 -0.76
C LEU A 5 -51.13 -4.78 -1.42
N ILE A 6 -51.30 -5.24 -2.43
CA ILE A 6 -50.23 -5.85 -3.09
C ILE A 6 -49.08 -4.99 -3.20
N ALA A 7 -49.30 -3.87 -3.53
CA ALA A 7 -48.24 -2.98 -3.77
C ALA A 7 -47.23 -2.99 -2.70
N PHE A 8 -47.64 -3.14 -1.58
CA PHE A 8 -46.75 -3.03 -0.56
C PHE A 8 -45.76 -4.04 -0.56
N ALA A 9 -46.11 -5.06 -0.96
CA ALA A 9 -45.20 -6.15 -0.88
C ALA A 9 -43.89 -5.81 -1.52
N PHE A 10 -43.97 -5.32 -2.64
CA PHE A 10 -42.71 -5.13 -3.29
C PHE A 10 -41.92 -4.15 -2.61
N LEU A 11 -42.49 -3.28 -2.08
CA LEU A 11 -41.75 -2.32 -1.47
C LEU A 11 -40.73 -2.90 -0.61
N LEU A 12 -41.09 -3.85 0.08
CA LEU A 12 -40.22 -4.41 0.97
C LEU A 12 -39.04 -4.99 0.33
N GLY A 13 -39.22 -5.65 -0.69
CA GLY A 13 -38.10 -6.34 -1.28
C GLY A 13 -37.00 -5.41 -1.65
N GLY A 14 -37.36 -4.27 -2.15
CA GLY A 14 -36.33 -3.37 -2.59
C GLY A 14 -35.45 -2.87 -1.48
N THR A 15 -36.03 -2.64 -0.37
CA THR A 15 -35.24 -2.07 0.67
C THR A 15 -34.15 -2.99 1.17
N LEU A 16 -34.39 -4.23 1.11
CA LEU A 16 -33.42 -5.13 1.62
C LEU A 16 -32.16 -5.16 0.82
N GLY A 17 -32.25 -5.07 -0.45
CA GLY A 17 -31.07 -5.14 -1.27
C GLY A 17 -30.06 -4.05 -0.96
N CYS A 18 -30.53 -2.91 -0.61
CA CYS A 18 -29.62 -1.80 -0.41
C CYS A 18 -28.65 -2.01 0.73
N ASN A 19 -29.09 -2.67 1.74
CA ASN A 19 -28.24 -2.83 2.89
C ASN A 19 -27.04 -3.72 2.65
N ALA A 20 -27.20 -4.65 1.78
CA ALA A 20 -26.13 -5.59 1.54
C ALA A 20 -24.91 -4.95 0.90
N PHE A 21 -25.13 -3.95 0.11
CA PHE A 21 -24.02 -3.34 -0.57
C PHE A 21 -23.02 -2.67 0.36
N HIS A 22 -23.51 -2.03 1.36
CA HIS A 22 -22.64 -1.26 2.23
C HIS A 22 -21.63 -2.10 2.95
N ARG A 23 -22.00 -3.27 3.31
CA ARG A 23 -21.11 -4.09 4.09
C ARG A 23 -19.94 -4.63 3.28
N GLY A 24 -20.18 -4.91 2.01
CA GLY A 24 -19.14 -5.48 1.19
C GLY A 24 -17.99 -4.51 0.96
N SER A 25 -18.28 -3.25 0.83
CA SER A 25 -17.22 -2.29 0.54
C SER A 25 -16.31 -2.03 1.73
N ASP A 26 -16.83 -2.16 2.93
CA ASP A 26 -16.01 -1.86 4.11
C ASP A 26 -14.93 -2.90 4.35
N THR A 27 -15.21 -4.13 4.04
CA THR A 27 -14.25 -5.20 4.30
C THR A 27 -13.10 -5.20 3.33
N THR A 28 -13.28 -4.72 2.13
CA THR A 28 -12.21 -4.76 1.14
C THR A 28 -11.08 -3.77 1.42
N VAL A 29 -11.38 -2.68 2.06
CA VAL A 29 -10.37 -1.64 2.31
C VAL A 29 -9.35 -2.09 3.34
N GLN A 30 -9.74 -2.92 4.26
CA GLN A 30 -8.86 -3.31 5.36
C GLN A 30 -7.80 -4.33 4.97
N ASN A 31 -7.97 -4.96 3.81
CA ASN A 31 -7.07 -6.03 3.40
C ASN A 31 -6.09 -5.62 2.31
N GLN A 32 -5.97 -4.33 2.03
CA GLN A 32 -5.04 -3.88 1.01
C GLN A 32 -3.61 -3.96 1.53
N PRO A 33 -2.69 -4.46 0.70
CA PRO A 33 -1.29 -4.52 1.11
C PRO A 33 -0.70 -3.12 1.18
N THR A 34 0.26 -2.95 2.06
CA THR A 34 1.06 -1.74 2.13
C THR A 34 2.19 -1.88 1.14
N VAL A 35 2.33 -0.91 0.25
CA VAL A 35 3.25 -1.02 -0.88
C VAL A 35 4.15 0.19 -0.94
N VAL A 36 5.42 -0.03 -1.29
CA VAL A 36 6.31 1.05 -1.70
C VAL A 36 6.61 0.85 -3.17
N GLN A 37 6.37 1.89 -3.97
CA GLN A 37 6.76 1.91 -5.37
C GLN A 37 8.08 2.65 -5.48
N VAL A 38 9.10 1.97 -5.94
CA VAL A 38 10.43 2.55 -6.10
C VAL A 38 10.63 2.92 -7.55
N ASP A 39 10.77 4.21 -7.80
CA ASP A 39 11.09 4.74 -9.12
C ASP A 39 12.60 5.01 -9.17
N ASN A 40 13.33 4.05 -9.67
CA ASN A 40 14.78 4.15 -9.75
C ASN A 40 15.18 4.78 -11.08
N GLN A 41 15.57 6.03 -11.04
CA GLN A 41 15.94 6.80 -12.23
C GLN A 41 17.46 6.71 -12.51
N GLY A 42 18.20 6.05 -11.65
CA GLY A 42 19.61 5.81 -11.85
C GLY A 42 19.87 4.56 -12.69
N PHE A 43 21.14 4.35 -13.03
CA PHE A 43 21.52 3.20 -13.85
C PHE A 43 21.73 1.94 -13.04
N LEU A 44 22.07 2.08 -11.77
CA LEU A 44 22.44 0.94 -10.94
C LEU A 44 21.21 0.31 -10.32
N ASP A 45 21.23 -1.02 -10.21
CA ASP A 45 20.25 -1.73 -9.43
C ASP A 45 20.48 -1.42 -7.96
N MET A 46 19.41 -1.29 -7.21
CA MET A 46 19.47 -0.95 -5.80
C MET A 46 18.83 -2.04 -4.96
N THR A 47 19.48 -2.42 -3.89
CA THR A 47 18.82 -3.24 -2.88
C THR A 47 18.07 -2.31 -1.95
N VAL A 48 16.76 -2.54 -1.79
CA VAL A 48 15.89 -1.66 -1.03
C VAL A 48 15.53 -2.30 0.30
N TYR A 49 15.64 -1.51 1.35
CA TYR A 49 15.29 -1.93 2.71
C TYR A 49 14.27 -0.96 3.29
N ALA A 50 13.43 -1.47 4.16
CA ALA A 50 12.58 -0.64 5.01
C ALA A 50 13.11 -0.71 6.43
N ALA A 51 13.23 0.43 7.08
CA ALA A 51 13.78 0.53 8.41
C ALA A 51 12.84 1.24 9.37
N ARG A 52 12.67 0.67 10.55
CA ARG A 52 11.90 1.27 11.63
C ARG A 52 12.74 1.19 12.90
N SER A 53 13.11 2.33 13.44
CA SER A 53 14.02 2.38 14.59
C SER A 53 15.31 1.62 14.28
N SER A 54 15.61 0.58 15.04
CA SER A 54 16.80 -0.22 14.79
C SER A 54 16.54 -1.43 13.89
N GLU A 55 15.30 -1.68 13.53
CA GLU A 55 14.94 -2.83 12.70
C GLU A 55 15.01 -2.48 11.22
N ARG A 56 15.60 -3.36 10.44
CA ARG A 56 15.79 -3.15 9.00
C ARG A 56 15.46 -4.44 8.26
N ILE A 57 14.56 -4.36 7.31
CA ILE A 57 14.13 -5.52 6.54
C ILE A 57 14.38 -5.27 5.06
N ARG A 58 15.00 -6.25 4.40
CA ARG A 58 15.24 -6.19 2.97
C ARG A 58 13.95 -6.44 2.22
N LEU A 59 13.62 -5.54 1.29
CA LEU A 59 12.42 -5.67 0.47
C LEU A 59 12.70 -6.36 -0.87
N GLY A 60 13.83 -6.05 -1.49
CA GLY A 60 14.20 -6.62 -2.77
C GLY A 60 15.11 -5.72 -3.57
N ILE A 61 15.17 -5.95 -4.88
CA ILE A 61 16.05 -5.20 -5.78
C ILE A 61 15.19 -4.35 -6.70
N ALA A 62 15.48 -3.05 -6.72
CA ALA A 62 14.88 -2.11 -7.65
C ALA A 62 15.83 -1.95 -8.83
N THR A 63 15.40 -2.41 -9.99
CA THR A 63 16.21 -2.37 -11.20
C THR A 63 16.42 -0.94 -11.66
N GLY A 64 17.60 -0.65 -12.19
CA GLY A 64 17.92 0.67 -12.70
C GLY A 64 17.00 1.09 -13.83
N ASN A 65 16.70 2.36 -13.90
CA ASN A 65 15.81 2.96 -14.92
C ASN A 65 14.44 2.28 -14.99
N SER A 66 13.89 1.89 -13.84
CA SER A 66 12.59 1.25 -13.83
C SER A 66 11.84 1.52 -12.53
N LYS A 67 10.56 1.17 -12.52
CA LYS A 67 9.73 1.24 -11.33
C LYS A 67 9.48 -0.17 -10.83
N THR A 68 9.63 -0.36 -9.54
CA THR A 68 9.42 -1.67 -8.91
C THR A 68 8.55 -1.48 -7.68
N ASN A 69 7.58 -2.36 -7.50
CA ASN A 69 6.71 -2.32 -6.33
C ASN A 69 7.14 -3.40 -5.35
N PHE A 70 7.19 -3.04 -4.08
CA PHE A 70 7.47 -4.00 -3.02
C PHE A 70 6.37 -3.95 -1.98
N ASN A 71 6.00 -5.10 -1.46
CA ASN A 71 5.09 -5.15 -0.33
C ASN A 71 5.89 -4.90 0.94
N ILE A 72 5.38 -4.01 1.78
CA ILE A 72 5.99 -3.75 3.07
C ILE A 72 5.39 -4.75 4.06
N PRO A 73 6.22 -5.55 4.73
CA PRO A 73 5.70 -6.55 5.66
C PRO A 73 4.86 -5.92 6.76
N SER A 74 3.76 -6.57 7.09
CA SER A 74 2.85 -6.05 8.10
C SER A 74 3.49 -5.92 9.47
N VAL A 75 4.54 -6.65 9.71
CA VAL A 75 5.25 -6.57 10.99
C VAL A 75 5.90 -5.20 11.16
N LEU A 76 6.19 -4.49 10.08
CA LEU A 76 6.76 -3.15 10.15
C LEU A 76 5.71 -2.07 10.30
N VAL A 77 4.49 -2.30 9.84
CA VAL A 77 3.46 -1.28 9.81
C VAL A 77 2.25 -1.72 10.60
N SER A 78 2.15 -1.22 11.81
CA SER A 78 1.00 -1.50 12.67
C SER A 78 0.39 -0.18 13.11
N GLY A 79 -0.49 0.38 12.29
CA GLY A 79 -1.00 1.73 12.50
C GLY A 79 -0.05 2.74 11.86
N LEU A 80 -0.18 3.99 12.21
CA LEU A 80 0.70 5.03 11.67
C LEU A 80 2.12 4.79 12.16
N THR A 81 3.00 4.47 11.26
CA THR A 81 4.35 4.04 11.60
C THR A 81 5.37 4.85 10.82
N PRO A 82 6.36 5.47 11.49
CA PRO A 82 7.42 6.16 10.79
C PRO A 82 8.43 5.15 10.24
N LEU A 83 8.64 5.20 8.95
CA LEU A 83 9.60 4.33 8.26
C LEU A 83 10.60 5.15 7.48
N ARG A 84 11.80 4.59 7.33
CA ARG A 84 12.82 5.08 6.41
C ARG A 84 13.10 3.98 5.41
N PHE A 85 13.46 4.38 4.20
CA PHE A 85 13.84 3.44 3.17
C PHE A 85 15.29 3.65 2.82
N VAL A 86 16.00 2.56 2.63
CA VAL A 86 17.41 2.59 2.28
C VAL A 86 17.56 1.95 0.91
N ALA A 87 18.18 2.65 -0.02
CA ALA A 87 18.50 2.13 -1.33
C ALA A 87 20.01 1.99 -1.43
N ASP A 88 20.48 0.76 -1.49
CA ASP A 88 21.90 0.44 -1.48
C ASP A 88 22.29 0.00 -2.88
N PRO A 89 23.11 0.79 -3.61
CA PRO A 89 23.45 0.45 -4.98
C PRO A 89 24.35 -0.77 -5.04
N ILE A 90 24.01 -1.67 -5.93
CA ILE A 90 24.82 -2.88 -6.14
C ILE A 90 26.05 -2.45 -6.91
N GLY A 91 27.22 -2.61 -6.29
CA GLY A 91 28.46 -2.15 -6.88
C GLY A 91 28.78 -0.69 -6.65
N GLY A 92 27.88 0.04 -6.00
CA GLY A 92 28.11 1.43 -5.67
C GLY A 92 28.70 1.59 -4.28
N ARG A 93 28.98 2.85 -3.93
CA ARG A 93 29.70 3.12 -2.68
C ARG A 93 28.82 3.57 -1.53
N ARG A 94 27.71 4.23 -1.81
CA ARG A 94 26.89 4.84 -0.77
C ARG A 94 25.45 4.46 -0.92
N ALA A 95 24.87 4.05 0.18
CA ALA A 95 23.44 3.87 0.27
C ALA A 95 22.77 5.23 0.45
N SER A 96 21.61 5.39 -0.18
CA SER A 96 20.76 6.56 0.02
C SER A 96 19.69 6.21 1.04
N VAL A 97 19.44 7.13 1.96
CA VAL A 97 18.42 6.95 3.00
C VAL A 97 17.35 8.01 2.78
N SER A 98 16.09 7.58 2.78
CA SER A 98 14.99 8.51 2.63
C SER A 98 14.76 9.28 3.93
N GLU A 99 13.97 10.34 3.82
CA GLU A 99 13.42 10.98 4.99
C GLU A 99 12.46 10.03 5.68
N GLU A 100 12.12 10.34 6.91
CA GLU A 100 11.15 9.55 7.64
C GLU A 100 9.76 9.82 7.09
N ILE A 101 9.06 8.77 6.73
CA ILE A 101 7.72 8.84 6.14
C ILE A 101 6.77 8.08 7.05
N THR A 102 5.67 8.71 7.43
CA THR A 102 4.65 8.03 8.23
C THR A 102 3.76 7.21 7.31
N VAL A 103 3.71 5.92 7.55
CA VAL A 103 3.00 4.96 6.70
C VAL A 103 1.92 4.26 7.51
N ALA A 104 0.72 4.19 6.95
CA ALA A 104 -0.39 3.45 7.53
C ALA A 104 -0.60 2.14 6.75
N PRO A 105 -1.19 1.11 7.40
CA PRO A 105 -1.51 -0.11 6.67
C PRO A 105 -2.40 0.16 5.47
N GLY A 106 -2.05 -0.39 4.33
CA GLY A 106 -2.78 -0.19 3.09
C GLY A 106 -2.31 0.97 2.26
N ASP A 107 -1.37 1.77 2.74
CA ASP A 107 -0.84 2.91 2.00
C ASP A 107 0.05 2.48 0.85
N THR A 108 0.14 3.32 -0.15
CA THR A 108 1.14 3.21 -1.21
C THR A 108 2.10 4.39 -1.09
N VAL A 109 3.36 4.08 -0.88
CA VAL A 109 4.42 5.08 -0.77
C VAL A 109 5.20 5.11 -2.06
N VAL A 110 5.52 6.29 -2.57
CA VAL A 110 6.35 6.43 -3.77
C VAL A 110 7.72 6.93 -3.35
N LEU A 111 8.74 6.19 -3.72
CA LEU A 111 10.12 6.51 -3.43
C LEU A 111 10.85 6.74 -4.73
N THR A 112 11.36 7.94 -4.95
CA THR A 112 12.11 8.27 -6.17
C THR A 112 13.60 8.29 -5.87
N ILE A 113 14.36 7.52 -6.64
CA ILE A 113 15.82 7.51 -6.56
C ILE A 113 16.31 8.29 -7.77
N PRO A 114 16.92 9.47 -7.56
CA PRO A 114 17.33 10.31 -8.69
C PRO A 114 18.52 9.73 -9.42
N PRO A 115 18.75 10.14 -10.67
CA PRO A 115 19.94 9.73 -11.40
C PRO A 115 21.17 10.34 -10.76
N VAL A 116 22.28 9.63 -10.85
CA VAL A 116 23.55 10.07 -10.27
C VAL A 116 24.59 10.20 -11.36
#